data_b27ec80a77390096fa81bdd93a90954b
#
_entry.id   b27ec80a77390096fa81bdd93a90954b
#
_cell.length_a   1.000
_cell.length_b   1.000
_cell.length_c   1.000
_cell.angle_alpha   90.00
_cell.angle_beta   90.00
_cell.angle_gamma   90.00
#
_symmetry.space_group_name_H-M   'P 1'
#
loop_
_entity.id
_entity.type
_entity.pdbx_description
1 polymer ?
#
loop_
_entity_poly.entity_id
_entity_poly.type
_entity_poly.pdbx_seq_one_letter_code
_entity_poly.pdbx_strand_id
1 'polypeptide(L)'
;GGMYTIVESIVEELVRCGAKFHYNAEIVDVVREGQKVSAVIDQQGRKYAGEIFLSNADAALFRGRVLRRKKYDEEHLDRMEWTMGYLTCYIGVGEKLPQLNLHNYYLGTNYEEYALNVLKSPDTLQKPYYYVNALSKCNSNCAPEGCESLFFVCPVPNRQYKTDWSDRDEIVDSILADFSERIGVDIRSKILSRTIYTPQEWEAQFNLYKGSGLGLSHKMMQIGGFRPANFDEEFENLFYVGASTIPGAGLPMAIISAELAVERILKSFKA
;
A
#
# COMPACT_ATOMS: atom_id res chain seq x y z
N GLY A 1 2.91 11.35 -17.48
CA GLY A 1 1.59 10.70 -17.47
C GLY A 1 1.50 9.57 -16.44
N GLY A 2 0.31 9.03 -16.27
CA GLY A 2 0.04 8.02 -15.27
C GLY A 2 -0.21 8.61 -13.89
N MET A 3 -0.50 7.74 -12.90
CA MET A 3 -0.86 8.18 -11.54
C MET A 3 0.29 8.89 -10.81
N TYR A 4 1.53 8.58 -11.14
CA TYR A 4 2.68 9.21 -10.50
C TYR A 4 2.76 10.72 -10.77
N THR A 5 2.23 11.22 -11.88
CA THR A 5 2.15 12.65 -12.19
C THR A 5 1.39 13.44 -11.11
N ILE A 6 0.40 12.80 -10.44
CA ILE A 6 -0.30 13.41 -9.30
C ILE A 6 0.68 13.67 -8.14
N VAL A 7 1.53 12.67 -7.87
CA VAL A 7 2.56 12.78 -6.82
C VAL A 7 3.56 13.88 -7.16
N GLU A 8 4.05 13.91 -8.41
CA GLU A 8 4.99 14.94 -8.89
C GLU A 8 4.40 16.35 -8.72
N SER A 9 3.15 16.55 -9.16
CA SER A 9 2.48 17.86 -9.02
C SER A 9 2.30 18.30 -7.56
N ILE A 10 2.00 17.35 -6.66
CA ILE A 10 1.90 17.66 -5.22
C ILE A 10 3.29 18.00 -4.64
N VAL A 11 4.33 17.27 -5.03
CA VAL A 11 5.71 17.53 -4.59
C VAL A 11 6.17 18.91 -5.06
N GLU A 12 5.93 19.26 -6.32
CA GLU A 12 6.27 20.60 -6.87
C GLU A 12 5.60 21.71 -6.06
N GLU A 13 4.32 21.56 -5.75
CA GLU A 13 3.57 22.53 -4.94
C GLU A 13 4.13 22.64 -3.52
N LEU A 14 4.44 21.52 -2.88
CA LEU A 14 5.04 21.49 -1.55
C LEU A 14 6.40 22.19 -1.53
N VAL A 15 7.25 21.94 -2.53
CA VAL A 15 8.55 22.63 -2.68
C VAL A 15 8.33 24.13 -2.83
N ARG A 16 7.35 24.57 -3.63
CA ARG A 16 6.97 25.99 -3.79
C ARG A 16 6.53 26.63 -2.47
N CYS A 17 5.88 25.84 -1.60
CA CYS A 17 5.51 26.25 -0.24
C CYS A 17 6.67 26.17 0.77
N GLY A 18 7.89 25.81 0.35
CA GLY A 18 9.08 25.75 1.21
C GLY A 18 9.27 24.42 1.94
N ALA A 19 8.55 23.37 1.58
CA ALA A 19 8.74 22.04 2.18
C ALA A 19 10.14 21.49 1.82
N LYS A 20 10.75 20.75 2.77
CA LYS A 20 12.02 20.06 2.61
C LYS A 20 11.79 18.55 2.67
N PHE A 21 12.36 17.82 1.71
CA PHE A 21 12.29 16.38 1.65
C PHE A 21 13.60 15.73 2.12
N HIS A 22 13.49 14.80 3.05
CA HIS A 22 14.60 14.00 3.54
C HIS A 22 14.36 12.53 3.17
N TYR A 23 15.00 12.06 2.11
CA TYR A 23 14.93 10.68 1.66
C TYR A 23 15.92 9.80 2.43
N ASN A 24 15.69 8.48 2.45
CA ASN A 24 16.51 7.52 3.20
C ASN A 24 16.64 7.90 4.69
N ALA A 25 15.54 8.35 5.27
CA ALA A 25 15.42 8.82 6.65
C ALA A 25 14.27 8.08 7.36
N GLU A 26 14.42 6.77 7.55
CA GLU A 26 13.44 5.97 8.29
C GLU A 26 13.43 6.40 9.76
N ILE A 27 12.28 6.81 10.27
CA ILE A 27 12.11 7.24 11.65
C ILE A 27 11.99 6.00 12.55
N VAL A 28 12.89 5.91 13.53
CA VAL A 28 13.01 4.76 14.43
C VAL A 28 12.75 5.09 15.89
N ASP A 29 12.76 6.38 16.27
CA ASP A 29 12.51 6.80 17.65
C ASP A 29 11.99 8.25 17.71
N VAL A 30 11.55 8.68 18.90
CA VAL A 30 11.08 10.03 19.20
C VAL A 30 11.74 10.57 20.48
N VAL A 31 12.01 11.87 20.51
CA VAL A 31 12.39 12.58 21.74
C VAL A 31 11.13 13.06 22.43
N ARG A 32 10.96 12.68 23.71
CA ARG A 32 9.76 12.96 24.50
C ARG A 32 10.03 14.07 25.50
N GLU A 33 9.14 15.05 25.59
CA GLU A 33 9.15 16.12 26.56
C GLU A 33 7.76 16.26 27.19
N GLY A 34 7.54 15.56 28.30
CA GLY A 34 6.21 15.45 28.92
C GLY A 34 5.20 14.80 27.95
N GLN A 35 4.10 15.48 27.68
CA GLN A 35 3.05 15.05 26.74
C GLN A 35 3.29 15.53 25.30
N LYS A 36 4.52 15.87 24.94
CA LYS A 36 4.89 16.31 23.60
C LYS A 36 6.06 15.51 23.03
N VAL A 37 6.06 15.38 21.71
CA VAL A 37 7.24 15.00 20.93
C VAL A 37 7.97 16.28 20.57
N SER A 38 9.29 16.37 20.88
CA SER A 38 10.11 17.54 20.51
C SER A 38 10.98 17.28 19.28
N ALA A 39 11.27 16.01 18.97
CA ALA A 39 11.96 15.62 17.74
C ALA A 39 11.66 14.17 17.37
N VAL A 40 11.86 13.82 16.12
CA VAL A 40 11.93 12.44 15.63
C VAL A 40 13.38 12.10 15.29
N ILE A 41 13.74 10.82 15.40
CA ILE A 41 15.12 10.32 15.18
C ILE A 41 15.07 9.30 14.06
N ASP A 42 15.92 9.48 13.05
CA ASP A 42 16.06 8.50 11.99
C ASP A 42 17.08 7.38 12.31
N GLN A 43 17.15 6.39 11.45
CA GLN A 43 18.03 5.22 11.56
C GLN A 43 19.54 5.58 11.60
N GLN A 44 19.92 6.79 11.17
CA GLN A 44 21.28 7.31 11.23
C GLN A 44 21.54 8.15 12.49
N GLY A 45 20.55 8.28 13.38
CA GLY A 45 20.63 9.08 14.60
C GLY A 45 20.44 10.59 14.38
N ARG A 46 20.06 11.03 13.19
CA ARG A 46 19.76 12.45 12.91
C ARG A 46 18.44 12.83 13.56
N LYS A 47 18.40 14.01 14.16
CA LYS A 47 17.22 14.55 14.85
C LYS A 47 16.53 15.61 14.00
N TYR A 48 15.23 15.51 13.90
CA TYR A 48 14.38 16.49 13.24
C TYR A 48 13.41 17.05 14.26
N ALA A 49 13.67 18.29 14.70
CA ALA A 49 12.84 19.00 15.67
C ALA A 49 11.62 19.62 14.98
N GLY A 50 10.50 19.71 15.73
CA GLY A 50 9.27 20.32 15.25
C GLY A 50 8.30 20.59 16.39
N GLU A 51 7.31 21.44 16.12
CA GLU A 51 6.21 21.73 17.04
C GLU A 51 5.04 20.76 16.86
N ILE A 52 4.82 20.29 15.63
CA ILE A 52 3.75 19.36 15.24
C ILE A 52 4.36 18.23 14.44
N PHE A 53 3.95 17.01 14.75
CA PHE A 53 4.37 15.81 14.05
C PHE A 53 3.16 15.12 13.42
N LEU A 54 3.27 14.77 12.14
CA LEU A 54 2.23 14.08 11.39
C LEU A 54 2.83 12.81 10.77
N SER A 55 2.37 11.65 11.19
CA SER A 55 2.83 10.36 10.67
C SER A 55 1.86 9.82 9.63
N ASN A 56 2.35 9.50 8.43
CA ASN A 56 1.65 8.74 7.40
C ASN A 56 2.10 7.26 7.36
N ALA A 57 2.98 6.84 8.25
CA ALA A 57 3.31 5.43 8.40
C ALA A 57 2.09 4.64 8.89
N ASP A 58 2.11 3.31 8.71
CA ASP A 58 1.08 2.47 9.31
C ASP A 58 0.92 2.80 10.80
N ALA A 59 -0.27 3.28 11.18
CA ALA A 59 -0.48 3.85 12.50
C ALA A 59 -0.27 2.82 13.62
N ALA A 60 -0.67 1.57 13.40
CA ALA A 60 -0.46 0.51 14.38
C ALA A 60 1.03 0.17 14.51
N LEU A 61 1.72 0.03 13.36
CA LEU A 61 3.14 -0.25 13.32
C LEU A 61 3.97 0.88 13.93
N PHE A 62 3.66 2.14 13.60
CA PHE A 62 4.36 3.29 14.17
C PHE A 62 4.22 3.34 15.70
N ARG A 63 2.99 3.15 16.21
CA ARG A 63 2.74 3.08 17.65
C ARG A 63 3.45 1.89 18.32
N GLY A 64 3.54 0.75 17.65
CA GLY A 64 4.23 -0.45 18.15
C GLY A 64 5.75 -0.32 18.10
N ARG A 65 6.32 -0.05 16.93
CA ARG A 65 7.78 -0.05 16.73
C ARG A 65 8.45 1.23 17.21
N VAL A 66 7.93 2.40 16.80
CA VAL A 66 8.58 3.69 17.09
C VAL A 66 8.23 4.17 18.48
N LEU A 67 6.96 4.15 18.86
CA LEU A 67 6.49 4.59 20.18
C LEU A 67 6.60 3.49 21.26
N ARG A 68 6.79 2.24 20.86
CA ARG A 68 6.97 1.06 21.72
C ARG A 68 5.78 0.83 22.67
N ARG A 69 4.56 1.05 22.17
CA ARG A 69 3.35 0.88 22.95
C ARG A 69 2.92 -0.57 23.01
N LYS A 70 2.76 -1.12 24.19
CA LYS A 70 2.34 -2.51 24.41
C LYS A 70 1.03 -2.87 23.70
N LYS A 71 0.07 -1.94 23.62
CA LYS A 71 -1.21 -2.13 22.91
C LYS A 71 -1.03 -2.44 21.40
N TYR A 72 0.14 -2.08 20.85
CA TYR A 72 0.48 -2.25 19.42
C TYR A 72 1.74 -3.11 19.24
N ASP A 73 2.08 -3.97 20.21
CA ASP A 73 3.13 -4.96 20.02
C ASP A 73 2.66 -6.04 19.01
N GLU A 74 3.59 -6.87 18.56
CA GLU A 74 3.32 -7.85 17.51
C GLU A 74 2.24 -8.84 17.92
N GLU A 75 2.19 -9.24 19.20
CA GLU A 75 1.16 -10.16 19.71
C GLU A 75 -0.25 -9.56 19.60
N HIS A 76 -0.42 -8.27 19.91
CA HIS A 76 -1.71 -7.59 19.78
C HIS A 76 -2.07 -7.32 18.32
N LEU A 77 -1.09 -6.91 17.50
CA LEU A 77 -1.29 -6.67 16.07
C LEU A 77 -1.67 -7.95 15.32
N ASP A 78 -1.09 -9.10 15.69
CA ASP A 78 -1.41 -10.39 15.08
C ASP A 78 -2.83 -10.91 15.42
N ARG A 79 -3.42 -10.42 16.51
CA ARG A 79 -4.82 -10.71 16.85
C ARG A 79 -5.83 -9.85 16.07
N MET A 80 -5.36 -8.76 15.47
CA MET A 80 -6.18 -7.93 14.60
C MET A 80 -6.35 -8.60 13.24
N GLU A 81 -7.43 -8.29 12.54
CA GLU A 81 -7.61 -8.71 11.16
C GLU A 81 -7.06 -7.65 10.21
N TRP A 82 -6.18 -8.08 9.33
CA TRP A 82 -5.57 -7.27 8.28
C TRP A 82 -6.19 -7.61 6.93
N THR A 83 -6.19 -6.68 6.01
CA THR A 83 -6.71 -6.92 4.66
C THR A 83 -5.81 -7.90 3.90
N MET A 84 -6.33 -8.44 2.81
CA MET A 84 -5.55 -9.23 1.88
C MET A 84 -4.28 -8.50 1.45
N GLY A 85 -3.27 -9.25 1.07
CA GLY A 85 -2.11 -8.76 0.35
C GLY A 85 -2.40 -8.64 -1.14
N TYR A 86 -1.43 -8.11 -1.86
CA TYR A 86 -1.45 -8.09 -3.32
C TYR A 86 -0.15 -8.67 -3.88
N LEU A 87 -0.30 -9.61 -4.83
CA LEU A 87 0.76 -9.95 -5.74
C LEU A 87 0.59 -9.03 -6.96
N THR A 88 1.61 -8.24 -7.24
CA THR A 88 1.59 -7.33 -8.37
C THR A 88 2.75 -7.63 -9.32
N CYS A 89 2.47 -7.57 -10.62
CA CYS A 89 3.47 -7.78 -11.64
C CYS A 89 3.45 -6.62 -12.64
N TYR A 90 4.62 -6.13 -12.93
CA TYR A 90 4.87 -5.11 -13.94
C TYR A 90 5.58 -5.79 -15.11
N ILE A 91 4.89 -5.88 -16.24
CA ILE A 91 5.32 -6.66 -17.40
C ILE A 91 5.42 -5.74 -18.62
N GLY A 92 6.62 -5.63 -19.18
CA GLY A 92 6.82 -5.03 -20.50
C GLY A 92 6.73 -6.11 -21.58
N VAL A 93 5.86 -5.92 -22.57
CA VAL A 93 5.65 -6.87 -23.69
C VAL A 93 6.08 -6.24 -24.99
N GLY A 94 6.92 -6.93 -25.75
CA GLY A 94 7.44 -6.49 -27.06
C GLY A 94 6.46 -6.62 -28.23
N GLU A 95 5.18 -6.44 -27.95
CA GLU A 95 4.11 -6.52 -28.96
C GLU A 95 2.91 -5.69 -28.54
N LYS A 96 2.16 -5.17 -29.52
CA LYS A 96 0.85 -4.56 -29.28
C LYS A 96 -0.23 -5.63 -29.08
N LEU A 97 -1.08 -5.39 -28.09
CA LEU A 97 -2.18 -6.28 -27.72
C LEU A 97 -3.53 -5.58 -27.95
N PRO A 98 -3.99 -5.46 -29.22
CA PRO A 98 -5.16 -4.64 -29.58
C PRO A 98 -6.46 -5.10 -28.90
N GLN A 99 -6.55 -6.36 -28.50
CA GLN A 99 -7.70 -6.95 -27.82
C GLN A 99 -7.88 -6.48 -26.37
N LEU A 100 -6.87 -5.84 -25.78
CA LEU A 100 -6.97 -5.34 -24.42
C LEU A 100 -7.60 -3.95 -24.36
N ASN A 101 -8.39 -3.73 -23.31
CA ASN A 101 -8.80 -2.41 -22.87
C ASN A 101 -7.79 -1.83 -21.87
N LEU A 102 -7.99 -0.57 -21.48
CA LEU A 102 -7.19 0.04 -20.39
C LEU A 102 -7.33 -0.76 -19.08
N HIS A 103 -8.56 -1.19 -18.76
CA HIS A 103 -8.90 -1.96 -17.58
C HIS A 103 -9.49 -3.31 -17.98
N ASN A 104 -8.90 -4.40 -17.52
CA ASN A 104 -9.31 -5.76 -17.80
C ASN A 104 -9.43 -6.55 -16.51
N TYR A 105 -10.56 -7.23 -16.30
CA TYR A 105 -10.82 -8.06 -15.13
C TYR A 105 -10.98 -9.51 -15.55
N TYR A 106 -10.20 -10.40 -14.96
CA TYR A 106 -10.22 -11.82 -15.22
C TYR A 106 -10.72 -12.55 -13.98
N LEU A 107 -12.02 -12.89 -14.01
CA LEU A 107 -12.72 -13.54 -12.93
C LEU A 107 -13.02 -14.99 -13.30
N GLY A 108 -13.08 -15.86 -12.31
CA GLY A 108 -13.55 -17.23 -12.47
C GLY A 108 -15.07 -17.33 -12.30
N THR A 109 -15.56 -18.58 -12.29
CA THR A 109 -17.00 -18.87 -12.22
C THR A 109 -17.57 -18.82 -10.81
N ASN A 110 -16.73 -18.95 -9.76
CA ASN A 110 -17.15 -18.99 -8.35
C ASN A 110 -16.58 -17.80 -7.57
N TYR A 111 -17.07 -16.59 -7.90
CA TYR A 111 -16.58 -15.35 -7.30
C TYR A 111 -16.86 -15.27 -5.80
N GLU A 112 -18.03 -15.72 -5.34
CA GLU A 112 -18.42 -15.63 -3.93
C GLU A 112 -17.47 -16.46 -3.05
N GLU A 113 -17.23 -17.70 -3.41
CA GLU A 113 -16.30 -18.57 -2.70
C GLU A 113 -14.87 -18.00 -2.72
N TYR A 114 -14.42 -17.50 -3.87
CA TYR A 114 -13.12 -16.86 -3.99
C TYR A 114 -13.01 -15.66 -3.06
N ALA A 115 -14.00 -14.77 -3.07
CA ALA A 115 -14.00 -13.55 -2.24
C ALA A 115 -13.98 -13.85 -0.73
N LEU A 116 -14.63 -14.94 -0.31
CA LEU A 116 -14.62 -15.38 1.09
C LEU A 116 -13.28 -15.97 1.52
N ASN A 117 -12.55 -16.59 0.60
CA ASN A 117 -11.33 -17.36 0.88
C ASN A 117 -10.03 -16.61 0.57
N VAL A 118 -10.04 -15.63 -0.34
CA VAL A 118 -8.84 -14.94 -0.83
C VAL A 118 -8.00 -14.29 0.27
N LEU A 119 -8.63 -13.92 1.38
CA LEU A 119 -7.93 -13.33 2.52
C LEU A 119 -7.05 -14.34 3.25
N LYS A 120 -7.47 -15.60 3.33
CA LYS A 120 -6.92 -16.58 4.29
C LYS A 120 -6.38 -17.87 3.65
N SER A 121 -6.90 -18.25 2.49
CA SER A 121 -6.54 -19.54 1.89
C SER A 121 -5.53 -19.38 0.75
N PRO A 122 -4.32 -19.95 0.88
CA PRO A 122 -3.38 -20.07 -0.23
C PRO A 122 -3.92 -20.85 -1.44
N ASP A 123 -4.94 -21.69 -1.26
CA ASP A 123 -5.54 -22.48 -2.35
C ASP A 123 -6.16 -21.59 -3.43
N THR A 124 -6.55 -20.35 -3.09
CA THR A 124 -7.02 -19.36 -4.07
C THR A 124 -5.98 -19.03 -5.14
N LEU A 125 -4.69 -19.29 -4.86
CA LEU A 125 -3.59 -19.07 -5.79
C LEU A 125 -3.51 -20.13 -6.91
N GLN A 126 -4.23 -21.25 -6.80
CA GLN A 126 -4.30 -22.23 -7.87
C GLN A 126 -5.09 -21.75 -9.08
N LYS A 127 -6.13 -20.91 -8.85
CA LYS A 127 -6.92 -20.25 -9.91
C LYS A 127 -7.19 -18.81 -9.49
N PRO A 128 -6.18 -17.96 -9.49
CA PRO A 128 -6.33 -16.59 -8.99
C PRO A 128 -7.21 -15.75 -9.91
N TYR A 129 -7.98 -14.84 -9.32
CA TYR A 129 -8.59 -13.75 -10.04
C TYR A 129 -7.62 -12.58 -10.07
N TYR A 130 -7.56 -11.88 -11.18
CA TYR A 130 -6.63 -10.78 -11.33
C TYR A 130 -7.19 -9.67 -12.21
N TYR A 131 -6.69 -8.49 -11.97
CA TYR A 131 -6.90 -7.31 -12.78
C TYR A 131 -5.65 -7.00 -13.57
N VAL A 132 -5.82 -6.54 -14.82
CA VAL A 132 -4.73 -6.09 -15.68
C VAL A 132 -5.00 -4.68 -16.16
N ASN A 133 -4.11 -3.76 -15.84
CA ASN A 133 -4.09 -2.42 -16.41
C ASN A 133 -3.09 -2.38 -17.58
N ALA A 134 -3.55 -1.95 -18.74
CA ALA A 134 -2.73 -1.73 -19.93
C ALA A 134 -2.57 -0.22 -20.17
N LEU A 135 -1.75 0.44 -19.35
CA LEU A 135 -1.62 1.90 -19.32
C LEU A 135 -1.17 2.49 -20.65
N SER A 136 -0.36 1.78 -21.42
CA SER A 136 0.07 2.13 -22.78
C SER A 136 -1.07 2.31 -23.80
N LYS A 137 -2.29 1.84 -23.47
CA LYS A 137 -3.50 2.10 -24.28
C LYS A 137 -3.95 3.56 -24.27
N CYS A 138 -3.73 4.25 -23.18
CA CYS A 138 -4.13 5.67 -22.99
C CYS A 138 -2.94 6.63 -22.99
N ASN A 139 -1.72 6.14 -22.78
CA ASN A 139 -0.54 6.96 -22.65
C ASN A 139 0.64 6.32 -23.38
N SER A 140 0.95 6.86 -24.55
CA SER A 140 2.06 6.38 -25.40
C SER A 140 3.44 6.46 -24.71
N ASN A 141 3.59 7.32 -23.69
CA ASN A 141 4.85 7.45 -22.96
C ASN A 141 5.09 6.33 -21.93
N CYS A 142 4.11 5.44 -21.73
CA CYS A 142 4.22 4.34 -20.76
C CYS A 142 4.81 3.05 -21.33
N ALA A 143 5.09 2.99 -22.64
CA ALA A 143 5.80 1.90 -23.28
C ALA A 143 6.54 2.42 -24.53
N PRO A 144 7.64 1.77 -24.94
CA PRO A 144 8.27 2.03 -26.23
C PRO A 144 7.29 1.78 -27.39
N GLU A 145 7.58 2.35 -28.55
CA GLU A 145 6.81 2.09 -29.76
C GLU A 145 6.74 0.59 -30.09
N GLY A 146 5.58 0.09 -30.44
CA GLY A 146 5.37 -1.34 -30.68
C GLY A 146 5.19 -2.20 -29.44
N CYS A 147 5.39 -1.67 -28.23
CA CYS A 147 5.33 -2.42 -26.96
C CYS A 147 4.07 -2.09 -26.16
N GLU A 148 3.75 -2.95 -25.18
CA GLU A 148 2.72 -2.71 -24.17
C GLU A 148 3.33 -2.76 -22.75
N SER A 149 2.78 -1.94 -21.86
CA SER A 149 3.04 -1.97 -20.42
C SER A 149 1.82 -2.50 -19.70
N LEU A 150 1.97 -3.63 -19.02
CA LEU A 150 0.91 -4.32 -18.30
C LEU A 150 1.21 -4.31 -16.80
N PHE A 151 0.21 -3.94 -16.02
CA PHE A 151 0.25 -3.99 -14.56
C PHE A 151 -0.80 -4.98 -14.07
N PHE A 152 -0.36 -6.11 -13.55
CA PHE A 152 -1.21 -7.13 -12.96
C PHE A 152 -1.38 -6.88 -11.46
N VAL A 153 -2.61 -7.03 -10.97
CA VAL A 153 -2.94 -6.99 -9.55
C VAL A 153 -3.76 -8.22 -9.21
N CYS A 154 -3.20 -9.07 -8.40
CA CYS A 154 -3.84 -10.29 -7.91
C CYS A 154 -4.01 -10.18 -6.39
N PRO A 155 -5.26 -10.14 -5.86
CA PRO A 155 -5.50 -10.27 -4.43
C PRO A 155 -5.03 -11.64 -3.94
N VAL A 156 -4.28 -11.65 -2.85
CA VAL A 156 -3.68 -12.87 -2.28
C VAL A 156 -3.73 -12.84 -0.76
N PRO A 157 -3.56 -13.98 -0.06
CA PRO A 157 -3.40 -13.97 1.39
C PRO A 157 -2.23 -13.10 1.81
N ASN A 158 -2.40 -12.34 2.88
CA ASN A 158 -1.30 -11.60 3.50
C ASN A 158 -0.37 -12.56 4.27
N ARG A 159 0.72 -12.05 4.85
CA ARG A 159 1.73 -12.86 5.54
C ARG A 159 1.30 -13.45 6.89
N GLN A 160 0.09 -13.16 7.39
CA GLN A 160 -0.50 -13.91 8.49
C GLN A 160 -0.89 -15.34 8.04
N TYR A 161 -1.18 -15.54 6.76
CA TYR A 161 -1.70 -16.81 6.22
C TYR A 161 -0.77 -17.49 5.22
N LYS A 162 0.08 -16.74 4.50
CA LYS A 162 1.13 -17.27 3.63
C LYS A 162 2.43 -16.48 3.87
N THR A 163 3.34 -17.06 4.61
CA THR A 163 4.61 -16.42 5.00
C THR A 163 5.71 -16.59 3.96
N ASP A 164 5.74 -17.74 3.28
CA ASP A 164 6.73 -18.05 2.24
C ASP A 164 6.19 -17.74 0.85
N TRP A 165 6.97 -17.01 0.07
CA TRP A 165 6.71 -16.60 -1.30
C TRP A 165 7.82 -17.05 -2.27
N SER A 166 8.55 -18.10 -1.93
CA SER A 166 9.58 -18.69 -2.80
C SER A 166 9.00 -19.22 -4.12
N ASP A 167 7.71 -19.58 -4.12
CA ASP A 167 6.91 -20.04 -5.26
C ASP A 167 6.33 -18.90 -6.14
N ARG A 168 6.69 -17.65 -5.86
CA ARG A 168 6.12 -16.49 -6.54
C ARG A 168 6.25 -16.50 -8.06
N ASP A 169 7.36 -17.02 -8.58
CA ASP A 169 7.60 -17.08 -10.02
C ASP A 169 6.68 -18.12 -10.68
N GLU A 170 6.45 -19.26 -10.05
CA GLU A 170 5.51 -20.30 -10.51
C GLU A 170 4.06 -19.77 -10.53
N ILE A 171 3.66 -19.05 -9.48
CA ILE A 171 2.33 -18.42 -9.40
C ILE A 171 2.15 -17.42 -10.54
N VAL A 172 3.14 -16.56 -10.77
CA VAL A 172 3.08 -15.56 -11.85
C VAL A 172 3.08 -16.21 -13.21
N ASP A 173 3.87 -17.26 -13.42
CA ASP A 173 3.90 -18.00 -14.69
C ASP A 173 2.54 -18.65 -14.97
N SER A 174 1.86 -19.15 -13.95
CA SER A 174 0.48 -19.66 -14.06
C SER A 174 -0.52 -18.57 -14.46
N ILE A 175 -0.42 -17.38 -13.83
CA ILE A 175 -1.26 -16.22 -14.20
C ILE A 175 -0.99 -15.79 -15.64
N LEU A 176 0.26 -15.73 -16.05
CA LEU A 176 0.62 -15.32 -17.42
C LEU A 176 0.18 -16.37 -18.47
N ALA A 177 0.16 -17.65 -18.11
CA ALA A 177 -0.36 -18.71 -18.96
C ALA A 177 -1.87 -18.59 -19.13
N ASP A 178 -2.64 -18.45 -18.04
CA ASP A 178 -4.09 -18.23 -18.06
C ASP A 178 -4.45 -16.94 -18.83
N PHE A 179 -3.71 -15.87 -18.60
CA PHE A 179 -3.89 -14.61 -19.31
C PHE A 179 -3.67 -14.77 -20.82
N SER A 180 -2.58 -15.42 -21.21
CA SER A 180 -2.25 -15.67 -22.61
C SER A 180 -3.34 -16.49 -23.33
N GLU A 181 -3.86 -17.52 -22.66
CA GLU A 181 -4.97 -18.34 -23.17
C GLU A 181 -6.24 -17.48 -23.38
N ARG A 182 -6.61 -16.69 -22.37
CA ARG A 182 -7.82 -15.85 -22.40
C ARG A 182 -7.79 -14.77 -23.49
N ILE A 183 -6.63 -14.19 -23.75
CA ILE A 183 -6.47 -13.16 -24.79
C ILE A 183 -6.15 -13.73 -26.17
N GLY A 184 -5.91 -15.05 -26.27
CA GLY A 184 -5.57 -15.74 -27.53
C GLY A 184 -4.19 -15.41 -28.09
N VAL A 185 -3.26 -14.89 -27.24
CA VAL A 185 -1.89 -14.54 -27.62
C VAL A 185 -0.92 -14.97 -26.52
N ASP A 186 0.07 -15.82 -26.85
CA ASP A 186 1.09 -16.17 -25.89
C ASP A 186 2.10 -15.02 -25.71
N ILE A 187 1.93 -14.27 -24.60
CA ILE A 187 2.80 -13.14 -24.26
C ILE A 187 4.12 -13.57 -23.62
N ARG A 188 4.22 -14.79 -23.10
CA ARG A 188 5.36 -15.24 -22.29
C ARG A 188 6.68 -15.19 -23.03
N SER A 189 6.65 -15.57 -24.32
CA SER A 189 7.82 -15.48 -25.21
C SER A 189 8.20 -14.05 -25.64
N LYS A 190 7.35 -13.06 -25.32
CA LYS A 190 7.46 -11.66 -25.74
C LYS A 190 7.72 -10.71 -24.57
N ILE A 191 7.94 -11.25 -23.37
CA ILE A 191 8.25 -10.47 -22.19
C ILE A 191 9.65 -9.87 -22.30
N LEU A 192 9.72 -8.55 -22.25
CA LEU A 192 10.97 -7.78 -22.28
C LEU A 192 11.45 -7.41 -20.86
N SER A 193 10.53 -7.22 -19.94
CA SER A 193 10.83 -6.90 -18.55
C SER A 193 9.76 -7.48 -17.63
N ARG A 194 10.17 -7.88 -16.42
CA ARG A 194 9.30 -8.46 -15.41
C ARG A 194 9.76 -8.00 -14.04
N THR A 195 8.85 -7.41 -13.27
CA THR A 195 9.06 -7.08 -11.85
C THR A 195 7.87 -7.59 -11.05
N ILE A 196 8.15 -8.31 -9.96
CA ILE A 196 7.13 -8.94 -9.12
C ILE A 196 7.26 -8.39 -7.71
N TYR A 197 6.14 -8.00 -7.12
CA TYR A 197 6.00 -7.67 -5.71
C TYR A 197 4.97 -8.58 -5.07
N THR A 198 5.37 -9.34 -4.08
CA THR A 198 4.51 -10.14 -3.22
C THR A 198 4.23 -9.36 -1.91
N PRO A 199 3.35 -9.86 -1.04
CA PRO A 199 3.20 -9.29 0.30
C PRO A 199 4.51 -9.15 1.09
N GLN A 200 5.53 -9.97 0.78
CA GLN A 200 6.85 -9.88 1.41
C GLN A 200 7.60 -8.61 0.99
N GLU A 201 7.63 -8.30 -0.31
CA GLU A 201 8.26 -7.07 -0.81
C GLU A 201 7.47 -5.83 -0.38
N TRP A 202 6.13 -5.90 -0.37
CA TRP A 202 5.29 -4.81 0.12
C TRP A 202 5.54 -4.50 1.60
N GLU A 203 5.70 -5.51 2.45
CA GLU A 203 6.08 -5.30 3.85
C GLU A 203 7.49 -4.71 3.95
N ALA A 204 8.47 -5.28 3.25
CA ALA A 204 9.86 -4.88 3.36
C ALA A 204 10.14 -3.46 2.86
N GLN A 205 9.46 -3.02 1.77
CA GLN A 205 9.73 -1.73 1.14
C GLN A 205 8.83 -0.60 1.65
N PHE A 206 7.61 -0.92 2.08
CA PHE A 206 6.60 0.08 2.47
C PHE A 206 6.18 -0.03 3.93
N ASN A 207 6.81 -0.90 4.71
CA ASN A 207 6.46 -1.16 6.12
C ASN A 207 4.97 -1.49 6.32
N LEU A 208 4.31 -2.13 5.34
CA LEU A 208 2.93 -2.58 5.45
C LEU A 208 2.88 -3.82 6.34
N TYR A 209 2.18 -3.74 7.45
CA TYR A 209 2.13 -4.85 8.40
C TYR A 209 1.64 -6.14 7.76
N LYS A 210 2.47 -7.21 7.85
CA LYS A 210 2.24 -8.52 7.20
C LYS A 210 1.95 -8.42 5.68
N GLY A 211 2.40 -7.36 5.01
CA GLY A 211 2.17 -7.14 3.58
C GLY A 211 0.70 -6.92 3.23
N SER A 212 -0.12 -6.48 4.19
CA SER A 212 -1.53 -6.13 3.96
C SER A 212 -1.65 -4.94 3.02
N GLY A 213 -2.41 -5.08 1.93
CA GLY A 213 -2.48 -4.06 0.88
C GLY A 213 -3.24 -2.80 1.26
N LEU A 214 -4.15 -2.87 2.23
CA LEU A 214 -5.01 -1.77 2.66
C LEU A 214 -4.97 -1.53 4.18
N GLY A 215 -3.99 -2.11 4.87
CA GLY A 215 -3.86 -2.01 6.32
C GLY A 215 -4.92 -2.81 7.09
N LEU A 216 -5.38 -2.29 8.21
CA LEU A 216 -6.42 -2.92 9.04
C LEU A 216 -7.70 -3.18 8.24
N SER A 217 -8.32 -4.35 8.44
CA SER A 217 -9.59 -4.70 7.81
C SER A 217 -10.72 -3.77 8.25
N HIS A 218 -11.83 -3.78 7.49
CA HIS A 218 -13.00 -2.97 7.77
C HIS A 218 -14.08 -3.77 8.53
N LYS A 219 -13.66 -4.67 9.43
CA LYS A 219 -14.60 -5.34 10.36
C LYS A 219 -15.22 -4.34 11.32
N MET A 220 -16.41 -4.67 11.82
CA MET A 220 -17.19 -3.80 12.70
C MET A 220 -16.38 -3.24 13.89
N MET A 221 -15.50 -4.05 14.50
CA MET A 221 -14.64 -3.63 15.61
C MET A 221 -13.33 -2.94 15.17
N GLN A 222 -13.18 -2.62 13.88
CA GLN A 222 -12.01 -1.97 13.29
C GLN A 222 -12.38 -0.83 12.34
N ILE A 223 -13.62 -0.34 12.39
CA ILE A 223 -14.11 0.81 11.61
C ILE A 223 -14.62 1.94 12.51
N GLY A 224 -14.77 3.13 11.94
CA GLY A 224 -15.30 4.30 12.65
C GLY A 224 -14.51 4.59 13.92
N GLY A 225 -15.20 4.71 15.05
CA GLY A 225 -14.59 5.02 16.35
C GLY A 225 -13.69 3.93 16.94
N PHE A 226 -13.72 2.70 16.39
CA PHE A 226 -12.82 1.60 16.78
C PHE A 226 -11.51 1.56 15.98
N ARG A 227 -11.42 2.35 14.88
CA ARG A 227 -10.20 2.47 14.10
C ARG A 227 -9.21 3.41 14.81
N PRO A 228 -7.88 3.21 14.68
CA PRO A 228 -6.90 4.14 15.22
C PRO A 228 -7.22 5.59 14.82
N ALA A 229 -7.25 6.48 15.81
CA ALA A 229 -7.60 7.89 15.59
C ALA A 229 -6.53 8.65 14.80
N ASN A 230 -6.90 9.80 14.24
CA ASN A 230 -5.97 10.72 13.55
C ASN A 230 -5.09 11.53 14.52
N PHE A 231 -5.22 11.34 15.82
CA PHE A 231 -4.42 11.97 16.85
C PHE A 231 -3.86 10.91 17.79
N ASP A 232 -2.79 11.27 18.49
CA ASP A 232 -2.16 10.38 19.45
C ASP A 232 -2.87 10.35 20.80
N GLU A 233 -2.83 9.20 21.51
CA GLU A 233 -3.48 9.02 22.81
C GLU A 233 -2.71 9.65 23.97
N GLU A 234 -1.38 9.90 23.81
CA GLU A 234 -0.49 10.37 24.86
C GLU A 234 0.18 11.70 24.51
N PHE A 235 0.40 11.97 23.21
CA PHE A 235 1.10 13.16 22.74
C PHE A 235 0.15 14.15 22.10
N GLU A 236 0.10 15.37 22.64
CA GLU A 236 -0.78 16.44 22.18
C GLU A 236 -0.46 16.94 20.75
N ASN A 237 0.80 16.77 20.32
CA ASN A 237 1.31 17.31 19.06
C ASN A 237 1.66 16.23 18.02
N LEU A 238 1.20 14.99 18.21
CA LEU A 238 1.43 13.89 17.28
C LEU A 238 0.10 13.45 16.64
N PHE A 239 0.06 13.46 15.32
CA PHE A 239 -1.11 13.16 14.52
C PHE A 239 -0.83 12.07 13.49
N TYR A 240 -1.90 11.47 12.93
CA TYR A 240 -1.81 10.37 11.97
C TYR A 240 -2.72 10.59 10.77
N VAL A 241 -2.23 10.17 9.59
CA VAL A 241 -3.00 10.15 8.34
C VAL A 241 -2.82 8.81 7.63
N GLY A 242 -3.67 8.56 6.64
CA GLY A 242 -3.53 7.42 5.73
C GLY A 242 -4.44 6.24 6.05
N ALA A 243 -4.14 5.09 5.41
CA ALA A 243 -5.03 3.93 5.35
C ALA A 243 -5.29 3.26 6.71
N SER A 244 -4.34 3.29 7.63
CA SER A 244 -4.46 2.63 8.94
C SER A 244 -5.20 3.47 9.98
N THR A 245 -5.62 4.69 9.65
CA THR A 245 -6.41 5.56 10.54
C THR A 245 -7.76 5.91 9.92
N ILE A 246 -8.53 6.79 10.54
CA ILE A 246 -9.83 7.24 10.05
C ILE A 246 -9.62 8.13 8.80
N PRO A 247 -10.42 7.96 7.72
CA PRO A 247 -11.59 7.06 7.58
C PRO A 247 -11.25 5.65 7.11
N GLY A 248 -10.03 5.38 6.64
CA GLY A 248 -9.59 4.08 6.15
C GLY A 248 -8.85 4.15 4.82
N ALA A 249 -8.78 3.02 4.10
CA ALA A 249 -8.02 2.87 2.88
C ALA A 249 -8.77 3.37 1.63
N GLY A 250 -8.00 3.82 0.64
CA GLY A 250 -8.48 4.28 -0.66
C GLY A 250 -7.95 5.67 -1.01
N LEU A 251 -7.75 5.95 -2.29
CA LEU A 251 -7.20 7.24 -2.73
C LEU A 251 -8.05 8.44 -2.28
N PRO A 252 -9.40 8.45 -2.46
CA PRO A 252 -10.24 9.52 -1.90
C PRO A 252 -10.17 9.56 -0.37
N MET A 253 -10.11 8.41 0.29
CA MET A 253 -10.05 8.33 1.76
C MET A 253 -8.73 8.89 2.31
N ALA A 254 -7.62 8.76 1.57
CA ALA A 254 -6.35 9.37 1.95
C ALA A 254 -6.43 10.90 1.98
N ILE A 255 -7.12 11.51 1.00
CA ILE A 255 -7.36 12.96 0.95
C ILE A 255 -8.24 13.40 2.13
N ILE A 256 -9.35 12.69 2.38
CA ILE A 256 -10.23 12.97 3.52
C ILE A 256 -9.48 12.80 4.86
N SER A 257 -8.62 11.77 4.96
CA SER A 257 -7.79 11.58 6.16
C SER A 257 -6.85 12.75 6.41
N ALA A 258 -6.26 13.30 5.36
CA ALA A 258 -5.41 14.50 5.45
C ALA A 258 -6.22 15.72 5.89
N GLU A 259 -7.39 15.96 5.31
CA GLU A 259 -8.30 17.04 5.69
C GLU A 259 -8.69 16.97 7.18
N LEU A 260 -9.13 15.80 7.63
CA LEU A 260 -9.49 15.55 9.04
C LEU A 260 -8.31 15.78 10.01
N ALA A 261 -7.09 15.37 9.62
CA ALA A 261 -5.91 15.61 10.44
C ALA A 261 -5.55 17.09 10.53
N VAL A 262 -5.60 17.82 9.41
CA VAL A 262 -5.36 19.26 9.35
C VAL A 262 -6.39 20.02 10.19
N GLU A 263 -7.68 19.70 10.08
CA GLU A 263 -8.72 20.31 10.90
C GLU A 263 -8.46 20.13 12.42
N ARG A 264 -8.03 18.91 12.81
CA ARG A 264 -7.71 18.63 14.22
C ARG A 264 -6.49 19.43 14.69
N ILE A 265 -5.42 19.47 13.89
CA ILE A 265 -4.23 20.26 14.17
C ILE A 265 -4.61 21.73 14.36
N LEU A 266 -5.36 22.30 13.43
CA LEU A 266 -5.78 23.70 13.50
C LEU A 266 -6.66 24.00 14.73
N LYS A 267 -7.51 23.06 15.15
CA LYS A 267 -8.32 23.22 16.38
C LYS A 267 -7.46 23.13 17.64
N SER A 268 -6.42 22.28 17.65
CA SER A 268 -5.54 22.11 18.82
C SER A 268 -4.54 23.26 19.01
N PHE A 269 -4.15 23.96 17.94
CA PHE A 269 -3.12 25.01 17.98
C PHE A 269 -3.65 26.42 17.67
N LYS A 270 -4.97 26.59 17.46
CA LYS A 270 -5.62 27.91 17.32
C LYS A 270 -6.20 28.48 18.63
N ALA A 271 -6.02 27.79 19.74
CA ALA A 271 -6.50 28.24 21.05
C ALA A 271 -5.47 29.14 21.72
#